data_72c9530d41b465ad737ee7ea0bacc57b
#
_entry.id   72c9530d41b465ad737ee7ea0bacc57b
#
_cell.length_a   1.000
_cell.length_b   1.000
_cell.length_c   1.000
_cell.angle_alpha   90.00
_cell.angle_beta   90.00
_cell.angle_gamma   90.00
#
_symmetry.space_group_name_H-M   'P 1'
#
loop_
_entity.id
_entity.type
_entity.pdbx_description
1 polymer ?
#
loop_
_entity_poly.entity_id
_entity_poly.type
_entity_poly.pdbx_seq_one_letter_code
_entity_poly.pdbx_strand_id
1 'polypeptide(L)'
;MINPILYLVFSLLFPSHDFQITHTSLHYNSDLESIEITMKVSIEDLERSLEINNSEKLKIGTIKEKKSAHKVITNYFNNHLRIFTNDKLSQFRWVGKEIDDNLHDIYLYFEIPNCNQNGEIKSLTLENTIFLETGLNQSNIVLVEFKDSNFNLTFTKDQDIQKIQLGK
;
A
#
# COMPACT_ATOMS: atom_id res chain seq x y z
N MET A 1 -13.19 29.08 38.97
CA MET A 1 -14.00 28.75 37.74
C MET A 1 -13.13 28.99 36.53
N ILE A 2 -12.80 27.95 35.80
CA ILE A 2 -11.95 28.03 34.61
C ILE A 2 -12.86 28.53 33.46
N ASN A 3 -12.40 29.56 32.75
CA ASN A 3 -13.17 30.23 31.69
C ASN A 3 -13.40 29.25 30.53
N PRO A 4 -14.67 28.91 30.14
CA PRO A 4 -14.94 27.95 29.09
C PRO A 4 -14.38 28.36 27.72
N ILE A 5 -14.17 29.68 27.50
CA ILE A 5 -13.54 30.20 26.28
C ILE A 5 -12.07 29.75 26.18
N LEU A 6 -11.38 29.64 27.31
CA LEU A 6 -9.97 29.18 27.33
C LEU A 6 -9.85 27.71 26.95
N TYR A 7 -10.83 26.87 27.29
CA TYR A 7 -10.89 25.46 26.87
C TYR A 7 -11.12 25.30 25.37
N LEU A 8 -11.98 26.14 24.79
CA LEU A 8 -12.29 26.11 23.35
C LEU A 8 -11.07 26.52 22.50
N VAL A 9 -10.32 27.54 22.94
CA VAL A 9 -9.11 27.98 22.24
C VAL A 9 -7.97 26.96 22.35
N PHE A 10 -7.88 26.22 23.48
CA PHE A 10 -6.84 25.22 23.67
C PHE A 10 -7.08 23.96 22.84
N SER A 11 -8.34 23.58 22.58
CA SER A 11 -8.68 22.44 21.72
C SER A 11 -8.39 22.69 20.24
N LEU A 12 -8.33 23.95 19.79
CA LEU A 12 -7.99 24.33 18.42
C LEU A 12 -6.49 24.38 18.14
N LEU A 13 -5.64 24.27 19.19
CA LEU A 13 -4.19 24.33 19.05
C LEU A 13 -3.49 22.98 18.96
N PHE A 14 -4.25 21.87 19.17
CA PHE A 14 -3.70 20.54 18.92
C PHE A 14 -4.02 20.15 17.48
N PRO A 15 -3.00 20.08 16.60
CA PRO A 15 -3.21 19.45 15.31
C PRO A 15 -3.70 18.04 15.59
N SER A 16 -4.84 17.65 15.03
CA SER A 16 -5.21 16.24 14.97
C SER A 16 -4.07 15.55 14.22
N HIS A 17 -3.34 14.67 14.89
CA HIS A 17 -2.39 13.82 14.22
C HIS A 17 -3.22 12.85 13.38
N ASP A 18 -3.45 13.19 12.13
CA ASP A 18 -4.03 12.29 11.15
C ASP A 18 -3.01 11.17 10.91
N PHE A 19 -3.21 10.06 11.62
CA PHE A 19 -2.51 8.82 11.33
C PHE A 19 -3.14 8.21 10.09
N GLN A 20 -2.35 8.06 9.05
CA GLN A 20 -2.78 7.37 7.85
C GLN A 20 -2.20 5.96 7.84
N ILE A 21 -3.05 4.98 7.53
CA ILE A 21 -2.68 3.58 7.52
C ILE A 21 -3.11 2.96 6.19
N THR A 22 -2.18 2.28 5.53
CA THR A 22 -2.51 1.39 4.42
C THR A 22 -2.42 -0.06 4.88
N HIS A 23 -3.24 -0.91 4.28
CA HIS A 23 -3.21 -2.35 4.52
C HIS A 23 -2.92 -3.07 3.22
N THR A 24 -1.90 -3.93 3.23
CA THR A 24 -1.53 -4.78 2.10
C THR A 24 -1.49 -6.23 2.56
N SER A 25 -2.09 -7.13 1.80
CA SER A 25 -1.94 -8.58 1.95
C SER A 25 -1.15 -9.14 0.77
N LEU A 26 -0.14 -9.93 1.04
CA LEU A 26 0.61 -10.73 0.08
C LEU A 26 0.30 -12.20 0.34
N HIS A 27 -0.40 -12.85 -0.55
CA HIS A 27 -0.77 -14.26 -0.44
C HIS A 27 -0.04 -15.09 -1.51
N TYR A 28 0.73 -16.09 -1.08
CA TYR A 28 1.37 -17.03 -2.01
C TYR A 28 0.36 -18.11 -2.42
N ASN A 29 -0.01 -18.11 -3.70
CA ASN A 29 -0.84 -19.13 -4.30
C ASN A 29 0.05 -20.22 -4.90
N SER A 30 0.10 -21.39 -4.23
CA SER A 30 0.94 -22.51 -4.64
C SER A 30 0.50 -23.14 -5.97
N ASP A 31 -0.80 -23.11 -6.26
CA ASP A 31 -1.38 -23.75 -7.45
C ASP A 31 -1.07 -22.95 -8.72
N LEU A 32 -1.03 -21.63 -8.60
CA LEU A 32 -0.73 -20.70 -9.68
C LEU A 32 0.73 -20.27 -9.70
N GLU A 33 1.53 -20.67 -8.71
CA GLU A 33 2.91 -20.21 -8.50
C GLU A 33 3.01 -18.68 -8.56
N SER A 34 2.06 -17.98 -7.94
CA SER A 34 1.96 -16.52 -7.96
C SER A 34 1.91 -15.94 -6.56
N ILE A 35 2.24 -14.64 -6.43
CA ILE A 35 1.96 -13.86 -5.24
C ILE A 35 0.81 -12.91 -5.58
N GLU A 36 -0.33 -13.12 -4.93
CA GLU A 36 -1.49 -12.27 -5.02
C GLU A 36 -1.36 -11.11 -4.03
N ILE A 37 -1.64 -9.89 -4.49
CA ILE A 37 -1.49 -8.68 -3.70
C ILE A 37 -2.83 -7.97 -3.63
N THR A 38 -3.33 -7.78 -2.41
CA THR A 38 -4.52 -6.94 -2.14
C THR A 38 -4.09 -5.75 -1.31
N MET A 39 -4.37 -4.54 -1.78
CA MET A 39 -4.11 -3.30 -1.05
C MET A 39 -5.42 -2.59 -0.76
N LYS A 40 -5.63 -2.20 0.50
CA LYS A 40 -6.70 -1.30 0.90
C LYS A 40 -6.10 0.07 1.21
N VAL A 41 -6.52 1.09 0.49
CA VAL A 41 -6.02 2.47 0.63
C VAL A 41 -7.17 3.47 0.55
N SER A 42 -6.98 4.65 1.14
CA SER A 42 -7.90 5.79 0.96
C SER A 42 -7.85 6.30 -0.48
N ILE A 43 -9.01 6.52 -1.09
CA ILE A 43 -9.11 7.11 -2.44
C ILE A 43 -8.51 8.52 -2.45
N GLU A 44 -8.73 9.30 -1.40
CA GLU A 44 -8.21 10.67 -1.29
C GLU A 44 -6.68 10.69 -1.24
N ASP A 45 -6.07 9.80 -0.43
CA ASP A 45 -4.61 9.72 -0.31
C ASP A 45 -3.98 9.24 -1.61
N LEU A 46 -4.61 8.25 -2.26
CA LEU A 46 -4.19 7.77 -3.57
C LEU A 46 -4.21 8.89 -4.62
N GLU A 47 -5.32 9.62 -4.75
CA GLU A 47 -5.42 10.76 -5.68
C GLU A 47 -4.38 11.82 -5.36
N ARG A 48 -4.18 12.18 -4.08
CA ARG A 48 -3.19 13.17 -3.63
C ARG A 48 -1.77 12.77 -4.03
N SER A 49 -1.38 11.54 -3.76
CA SER A 49 -0.03 11.03 -4.11
C SER A 49 0.18 10.96 -5.63
N LEU A 50 -0.84 10.58 -6.37
CA LEU A 50 -0.77 10.54 -7.82
C LEU A 50 -0.73 11.95 -8.44
N GLU A 51 -1.38 12.95 -7.84
CA GLU A 51 -1.31 14.35 -8.27
C GLU A 51 0.07 14.97 -8.07
N ILE A 52 0.78 14.63 -6.98
CA ILE A 52 2.15 15.09 -6.75
C ILE A 52 3.06 14.68 -7.91
N ASN A 53 2.87 13.48 -8.46
CA ASN A 53 3.70 12.90 -9.50
C ASN A 53 3.16 13.12 -10.93
N ASN A 54 1.86 13.43 -11.07
CA ASN A 54 1.20 13.60 -12.36
C ASN A 54 0.27 14.81 -12.27
N SER A 55 0.44 15.78 -13.10
CA SER A 55 -0.30 17.06 -13.10
C SER A 55 -1.83 16.94 -13.29
N GLU A 56 -2.39 15.74 -13.30
CA GLU A 56 -3.80 15.50 -13.64
C GLU A 56 -4.52 14.63 -12.61
N LYS A 57 -5.70 15.11 -12.14
CA LYS A 57 -6.63 14.30 -11.35
C LYS A 57 -7.19 13.14 -12.16
N LEU A 58 -7.08 11.94 -11.63
CA LEU A 58 -7.57 10.72 -12.28
C LEU A 58 -9.06 10.48 -12.07
N LYS A 59 -9.65 11.05 -11.00
CA LYS A 59 -11.06 10.90 -10.59
C LYS A 59 -11.41 9.44 -10.31
N ILE A 60 -10.52 8.76 -9.58
CA ILE A 60 -10.60 7.34 -9.26
C ILE A 60 -11.93 7.02 -8.58
N GLY A 61 -12.56 5.91 -9.00
CA GLY A 61 -13.84 5.44 -8.46
C GLY A 61 -15.07 6.21 -8.93
N THR A 62 -14.92 7.19 -9.82
CA THR A 62 -16.05 7.97 -10.34
C THR A 62 -16.37 7.61 -11.79
N ILE A 63 -17.58 7.99 -12.25
CA ILE A 63 -17.98 7.86 -13.66
C ILE A 63 -17.07 8.64 -14.62
N LYS A 64 -16.28 9.60 -14.09
CA LYS A 64 -15.34 10.42 -14.86
C LYS A 64 -13.90 9.93 -14.74
N GLU A 65 -13.69 8.72 -14.22
CA GLU A 65 -12.35 8.16 -14.09
C GLU A 65 -11.63 8.06 -15.44
N LYS A 66 -10.36 8.47 -15.46
CA LYS A 66 -9.56 8.41 -16.67
C LYS A 66 -9.22 6.97 -17.05
N LYS A 67 -9.32 6.63 -18.32
CA LYS A 67 -8.98 5.29 -18.85
C LYS A 67 -7.54 4.86 -18.54
N SER A 68 -6.63 5.82 -18.34
CA SER A 68 -5.22 5.58 -17.99
C SER A 68 -5.00 5.31 -16.49
N ALA A 69 -6.02 5.47 -15.64
CA ALA A 69 -5.88 5.39 -14.19
C ALA A 69 -5.15 4.11 -13.73
N HIS A 70 -5.54 2.94 -14.25
CA HIS A 70 -4.92 1.68 -13.90
C HIS A 70 -3.41 1.63 -14.18
N LYS A 71 -2.93 2.25 -15.27
CA LYS A 71 -1.50 2.31 -15.60
C LYS A 71 -0.74 3.22 -14.63
N VAL A 72 -1.31 4.38 -14.32
CA VAL A 72 -0.70 5.35 -13.40
C VAL A 72 -0.63 4.76 -11.99
N ILE A 73 -1.71 4.13 -11.53
CA ILE A 73 -1.77 3.42 -10.24
C ILE A 73 -0.71 2.31 -10.19
N THR A 74 -0.65 1.45 -11.22
CA THR A 74 0.32 0.34 -11.27
C THR A 74 1.75 0.85 -11.22
N ASN A 75 2.08 1.89 -11.98
CA ASN A 75 3.41 2.49 -11.96
C ASN A 75 3.77 3.07 -10.60
N TYR A 76 2.84 3.78 -9.97
CA TYR A 76 3.04 4.32 -8.62
C TYR A 76 3.38 3.20 -7.63
N PHE A 77 2.55 2.17 -7.53
CA PHE A 77 2.78 1.10 -6.58
C PHE A 77 4.03 0.26 -6.90
N ASN A 78 4.38 -0.01 -8.15
CA ASN A 78 5.64 -0.68 -8.49
C ASN A 78 6.89 0.13 -8.09
N ASN A 79 6.77 1.45 -7.96
CA ASN A 79 7.86 2.30 -7.50
C ASN A 79 7.91 2.43 -5.97
N HIS A 80 6.75 2.35 -5.28
CA HIS A 80 6.63 2.59 -3.85
C HIS A 80 6.43 1.32 -3.00
N LEU A 81 6.09 0.18 -3.61
CA LEU A 81 6.13 -1.14 -3.00
C LEU A 81 7.03 -2.05 -3.84
N ARG A 82 8.29 -2.15 -3.47
CA ARG A 82 9.24 -3.01 -4.18
C ARG A 82 9.37 -4.34 -3.46
N ILE A 83 9.07 -5.41 -4.17
CA ILE A 83 9.09 -6.77 -3.62
C ILE A 83 10.23 -7.54 -4.30
N PHE A 84 11.14 -8.06 -3.49
CA PHE A 84 12.25 -8.88 -3.98
C PHE A 84 12.03 -10.33 -3.52
N THR A 85 12.02 -11.25 -4.46
CA THR A 85 12.03 -12.70 -4.20
C THR A 85 13.45 -13.21 -4.38
N ASN A 86 14.05 -13.81 -3.34
CA ASN A 86 15.45 -14.24 -3.36
C ASN A 86 16.41 -13.15 -3.88
N ASP A 87 16.26 -11.93 -3.35
CA ASP A 87 17.03 -10.73 -3.70
C ASP A 87 16.89 -10.25 -5.16
N LYS A 88 15.93 -10.79 -5.94
CA LYS A 88 15.60 -10.31 -7.28
C LYS A 88 14.30 -9.50 -7.24
N LEU A 89 14.30 -8.31 -7.83
CA LEU A 89 13.11 -7.48 -7.93
C LEU A 89 12.04 -8.20 -8.75
N SER A 90 10.86 -8.34 -8.17
CA SER A 90 9.66 -8.88 -8.79
C SER A 90 8.70 -7.73 -9.09
N GLN A 91 8.24 -7.62 -10.33
CA GLN A 91 7.22 -6.63 -10.69
C GLN A 91 5.86 -7.30 -10.68
N PHE A 92 4.87 -6.59 -10.16
CA PHE A 92 3.50 -7.03 -10.20
C PHE A 92 2.71 -6.34 -11.31
N ARG A 93 1.70 -7.03 -11.80
CA ARG A 93 0.78 -6.54 -12.81
C ARG A 93 -0.58 -6.23 -12.21
N TRP A 94 -1.28 -5.32 -12.84
CA TRP A 94 -2.66 -4.98 -12.51
C TRP A 94 -3.60 -6.16 -12.75
N VAL A 95 -4.48 -6.44 -11.77
CA VAL A 95 -5.59 -7.40 -11.88
C VAL A 95 -6.92 -6.66 -11.88
N GLY A 96 -7.14 -5.74 -10.94
CA GLY A 96 -8.40 -5.03 -10.83
C GLY A 96 -8.46 -4.09 -9.63
N LYS A 97 -9.64 -3.55 -9.41
CA LYS A 97 -9.95 -2.72 -8.24
C LYS A 97 -11.42 -2.84 -7.87
N GLU A 98 -11.73 -2.51 -6.62
CA GLU A 98 -13.08 -2.46 -6.08
C GLU A 98 -13.20 -1.30 -5.10
N ILE A 99 -14.29 -0.53 -5.18
CA ILE A 99 -14.57 0.53 -4.21
C ILE A 99 -15.21 -0.12 -2.98
N ASP A 100 -14.69 0.19 -1.80
CA ASP A 100 -15.29 -0.26 -0.54
C ASP A 100 -16.69 0.34 -0.35
N ASP A 101 -17.57 -0.36 0.34
CA ASP A 101 -18.95 0.08 0.64
C ASP A 101 -18.99 1.43 1.37
N ASN A 102 -17.93 1.79 2.08
CA ASN A 102 -17.79 3.10 2.73
C ASN A 102 -17.56 4.25 1.75
N LEU A 103 -17.29 3.99 0.46
CA LEU A 103 -16.99 4.93 -0.60
C LEU A 103 -15.77 5.83 -0.38
N HIS A 104 -14.98 5.58 0.66
CA HIS A 104 -13.76 6.32 0.99
C HIS A 104 -12.51 5.52 0.66
N ASP A 105 -12.60 4.19 0.74
CA ASP A 105 -11.49 3.27 0.50
C ASP A 105 -11.66 2.54 -0.83
N ILE A 106 -10.52 2.05 -1.34
CA ILE A 106 -10.45 1.25 -2.54
C ILE A 106 -9.56 0.03 -2.28
N TYR A 107 -10.02 -1.12 -2.76
CA TYR A 107 -9.19 -2.31 -2.88
C TYR A 107 -8.54 -2.33 -4.27
N LEU A 108 -7.24 -2.54 -4.28
CA LEU A 108 -6.44 -2.67 -5.50
C LEU A 108 -5.85 -4.08 -5.52
N TYR A 109 -6.01 -4.75 -6.65
CA TYR A 109 -5.57 -6.13 -6.83
C TYR A 109 -4.44 -6.19 -7.84
N PHE A 110 -3.34 -6.82 -7.44
CA PHE A 110 -2.17 -7.06 -8.29
C PHE A 110 -1.70 -8.51 -8.15
N GLU A 111 -0.81 -8.93 -9.04
CA GLU A 111 -0.24 -10.27 -9.02
C GLU A 111 1.21 -10.25 -9.50
N ILE A 112 2.07 -11.00 -8.84
CA ILE A 112 3.39 -11.40 -9.34
C ILE A 112 3.23 -12.81 -9.91
N PRO A 113 3.12 -12.99 -11.22
CA PRO A 113 2.96 -14.31 -11.82
C PRO A 113 4.29 -15.05 -11.84
N ASN A 114 4.22 -16.38 -11.86
CA ASN A 114 5.38 -17.27 -12.04
C ASN A 114 6.53 -16.95 -11.08
N CYS A 115 6.22 -16.66 -9.83
CA CYS A 115 7.20 -16.20 -8.84
C CYS A 115 8.28 -17.26 -8.52
N ASN A 116 8.07 -18.54 -8.88
CA ASN A 116 9.01 -19.66 -8.69
C ASN A 116 9.95 -19.88 -9.89
N GLN A 117 9.89 -19.09 -10.97
CA GLN A 117 10.73 -19.29 -12.17
C GLN A 117 12.24 -19.37 -11.89
N ASN A 118 12.67 -18.76 -10.78
CA ASN A 118 14.08 -18.77 -10.36
C ASN A 118 14.36 -19.76 -9.22
N GLY A 119 13.49 -20.76 -9.05
CA GLY A 119 13.54 -21.75 -7.96
C GLY A 119 12.66 -21.37 -6.78
N GLU A 120 12.69 -22.20 -5.73
CA GLU A 120 11.90 -21.99 -4.52
C GLU A 120 12.19 -20.63 -3.88
N ILE A 121 11.15 -19.92 -3.47
CA ILE A 121 11.29 -18.63 -2.78
C ILE A 121 11.70 -18.91 -1.34
N LYS A 122 12.90 -18.47 -0.96
CA LYS A 122 13.49 -18.65 0.38
C LYS A 122 13.46 -17.37 1.21
N SER A 123 13.37 -16.23 0.56
CA SER A 123 13.28 -14.94 1.24
C SER A 123 12.45 -13.94 0.46
N LEU A 124 11.79 -13.05 1.20
CA LEU A 124 11.18 -11.84 0.65
C LEU A 124 11.84 -10.62 1.31
N THR A 125 12.20 -9.64 0.50
CA THR A 125 12.54 -8.29 0.97
C THR A 125 11.49 -7.35 0.43
N LEU A 126 10.93 -6.52 1.29
CA LEU A 126 9.94 -5.51 0.93
C LEU A 126 10.49 -4.13 1.26
N GLU A 127 10.43 -3.22 0.28
CA GLU A 127 10.60 -1.78 0.47
C GLU A 127 9.23 -1.16 0.28
N ASN A 128 8.73 -0.43 1.29
CA ASN A 128 7.38 0.13 1.25
C ASN A 128 7.41 1.61 1.65
N THR A 129 7.32 2.46 0.64
CA THR A 129 7.30 3.93 0.77
C THR A 129 5.95 4.53 0.32
N ILE A 130 4.88 3.71 0.30
CA ILE A 130 3.54 4.15 -0.12
C ILE A 130 3.12 5.36 0.73
N PHE A 131 2.76 6.47 0.06
CA PHE A 131 2.27 7.72 0.64
C PHE A 131 3.21 8.44 1.60
N LEU A 132 4.46 7.99 1.79
CA LEU A 132 5.43 8.67 2.67
C LEU A 132 5.80 10.07 2.16
N GLU A 133 5.63 10.34 0.87
CA GLU A 133 5.86 11.64 0.23
C GLU A 133 4.81 12.69 0.61
N THR A 134 3.65 12.29 1.13
CA THR A 134 2.58 13.23 1.51
C THR A 134 2.89 14.04 2.76
N GLY A 135 3.97 13.69 3.48
CA GLY A 135 4.40 14.39 4.70
C GLY A 135 3.54 14.12 5.93
N LEU A 136 2.59 13.19 5.86
CA LEU A 136 1.73 12.78 6.96
C LEU A 136 2.39 11.65 7.78
N ASN A 137 1.86 11.40 8.97
CA ASN A 137 2.26 10.24 9.78
C ASN A 137 1.69 8.96 9.17
N GLN A 138 2.38 8.44 8.16
CA GLN A 138 2.00 7.26 7.42
C GLN A 138 2.58 6.00 8.05
N SER A 139 1.75 4.96 8.19
CA SER A 139 2.16 3.59 8.50
C SER A 139 1.59 2.63 7.46
N ASN A 140 2.45 1.77 6.91
CA ASN A 140 2.05 0.78 5.92
C ASN A 140 2.13 -0.61 6.56
N ILE A 141 1.00 -1.26 6.75
CA ILE A 141 0.90 -2.60 7.33
C ILE A 141 0.85 -3.62 6.20
N VAL A 142 1.72 -4.63 6.25
CA VAL A 142 1.76 -5.71 5.27
C VAL A 142 1.64 -7.05 6.00
N LEU A 143 0.60 -7.80 5.67
CA LEU A 143 0.44 -9.20 6.04
C LEU A 143 1.02 -10.05 4.89
N VAL A 144 1.96 -10.92 5.21
CA VAL A 144 2.51 -11.90 4.26
C VAL A 144 2.06 -13.29 4.68
N GLU A 145 1.30 -13.95 3.83
CA GLU A 145 0.85 -15.33 3.98
C GLU A 145 1.59 -16.20 2.95
N PHE A 146 2.55 -16.97 3.43
CA PHE A 146 3.39 -17.79 2.57
C PHE A 146 3.43 -19.23 3.07
N LYS A 147 2.76 -20.15 2.37
CA LYS A 147 2.56 -21.54 2.80
C LYS A 147 1.96 -21.56 4.21
N ASP A 148 2.65 -22.21 5.16
CA ASP A 148 2.22 -22.33 6.55
C ASP A 148 2.72 -21.18 7.45
N SER A 149 3.32 -20.13 6.87
CA SER A 149 3.96 -19.03 7.60
C SER A 149 3.24 -17.71 7.37
N ASN A 150 3.00 -16.96 8.46
CA ASN A 150 2.42 -15.63 8.43
C ASN A 150 3.35 -14.62 9.09
N PHE A 151 3.50 -13.45 8.44
CA PHE A 151 4.33 -12.36 8.93
C PHE A 151 3.52 -11.07 8.90
N ASN A 152 3.60 -10.29 9.99
CA ASN A 152 3.04 -8.95 10.06
C ASN A 152 4.20 -7.94 10.07
N LEU A 153 4.25 -7.11 9.04
CA LEU A 153 5.30 -6.11 8.86
C LEU A 153 4.67 -4.71 8.93
N THR A 154 5.35 -3.78 9.57
CA THR A 154 4.92 -2.37 9.63
C THR A 154 6.04 -1.49 9.11
N PHE A 155 5.75 -0.70 8.10
CA PHE A 155 6.69 0.22 7.46
C PHE A 155 6.32 1.65 7.79
N THR A 156 7.35 2.44 8.07
CA THR A 156 7.26 3.87 8.36
C THR A 156 8.41 4.58 7.67
N LYS A 157 8.47 5.91 7.76
CA LYS A 157 9.58 6.70 7.19
C LYS A 157 10.95 6.28 7.73
N ASP A 158 11.01 5.80 8.99
CA ASP A 158 12.27 5.40 9.64
C ASP A 158 12.60 3.92 9.43
N GLN A 159 11.64 3.14 8.93
CA GLN A 159 11.78 1.71 8.68
C GLN A 159 10.98 1.31 7.43
N ASP A 160 11.50 1.63 6.27
CA ASP A 160 10.85 1.40 4.97
C ASP A 160 11.27 0.09 4.28
N ILE A 161 12.25 -0.63 4.83
CA ILE A 161 12.76 -1.90 4.28
C ILE A 161 12.74 -2.99 5.36
N GLN A 162 12.19 -4.17 5.01
CA GLN A 162 12.23 -5.35 5.86
C GLN A 162 12.48 -6.61 5.04
N LYS A 163 13.24 -7.56 5.61
CA LYS A 163 13.53 -8.87 5.01
C LYS A 163 13.03 -9.99 5.91
N ILE A 164 12.31 -10.94 5.33
CA ILE A 164 11.85 -12.17 6.00
C ILE A 164 12.44 -13.41 5.33
N GLN A 165 12.68 -14.44 6.12
CA GLN A 165 13.10 -15.76 5.65
C GLN A 165 11.87 -16.67 5.61
N LEU A 166 11.64 -17.31 4.48
CA LEU A 166 10.51 -18.18 4.19
C LEU A 166 10.96 -19.64 4.24
N GLY A 167 10.85 -20.23 5.38
CA GLY A 167 11.10 -21.66 5.54
C GLY A 167 12.49 -22.02 6.06
N LYS A 168 12.46 -23.05 6.83
CA LYS A 168 13.56 -23.96 7.11
C LYS A 168 13.37 -25.22 6.29
#